data_02b93dcaaafdbe802e9f0e006fab0479
#
_entry.id   02b93dcaaafdbe802e9f0e006fab0479
#
_cell.length_a   1.000
_cell.length_b   1.000
_cell.length_c   1.000
_cell.angle_alpha   90.00
_cell.angle_beta   90.00
_cell.angle_gamma   90.00
#
_symmetry.space_group_name_H-M   'P 1'
#
loop_
_entity.id
_entity.type
_entity.pdbx_description
1 polymer ?
#
loop_
_entity_poly.entity_id
_entity_poly.type
_entity_poly.pdbx_seq_one_letter_code
_entity_poly.pdbx_strand_id
1 'polypeptide(L)'
;SSISDFEIAEKEAVTLGATILSNSWICYGSGDCGDSNFSSYFDTPGIAYLAATGDDAYDNIGGPSVLASVIAVGGTQLAVSGSKYSETIWNDAGAGCADSAEVGTAIPKPAWQKDPDCTSRTDGDVSSEAGCSPAVAEYSDLYGGWFGVCGTSVASPFTAAVIGLAGNATKLHAGEGFWKLKKKALKKDLHDISVGFDGSCSGEYLCTAGTKQFKTYSGPGGWGTPNGIKAY
;
A
#
# COMPACT_ATOMS: atom_id res chain seq x y z
N SER A 1 -1.52 19.82 11.50
CA SER A 1 -0.59 19.60 10.38
C SER A 1 -1.38 19.78 9.09
N SER A 2 -0.85 20.48 8.14
CA SER A 2 -1.40 20.62 6.79
C SER A 2 -0.71 19.62 5.86
N ILE A 3 -1.26 19.37 4.66
CA ILE A 3 -0.60 18.54 3.66
C ILE A 3 0.75 19.15 3.27
N SER A 4 0.84 20.48 3.19
CA SER A 4 2.12 21.17 2.92
C SER A 4 3.19 20.92 3.99
N ASP A 5 2.81 20.67 5.25
CA ASP A 5 3.79 20.29 6.28
C ASP A 5 4.37 18.89 6.01
N PHE A 6 3.53 17.96 5.53
CA PHE A 6 3.99 16.61 5.12
C PHE A 6 4.91 16.67 3.90
N GLU A 7 4.58 17.47 2.89
CA GLU A 7 5.43 17.69 1.72
C GLU A 7 6.82 18.21 2.09
N ILE A 8 6.88 19.18 3.01
CA ILE A 8 8.14 19.71 3.53
C ILE A 8 8.90 18.63 4.30
N ALA A 9 8.21 17.82 5.11
CA ALA A 9 8.82 16.74 5.87
C ALA A 9 9.42 15.66 4.96
N GLU A 10 8.75 15.29 3.87
CA GLU A 10 9.27 14.36 2.87
C GLU A 10 10.60 14.87 2.26
N LYS A 11 10.61 16.12 1.84
CA LYS A 11 11.80 16.77 1.29
C LYS A 11 12.96 16.81 2.27
N GLU A 12 12.66 17.15 3.52
CA GLU A 12 13.68 17.21 4.58
C GLU A 12 14.23 15.82 4.92
N ALA A 13 13.37 14.80 5.00
CA ALA A 13 13.80 13.42 5.22
C ALA A 13 14.79 12.96 4.12
N VAL A 14 14.50 13.25 2.86
CA VAL A 14 15.44 12.96 1.74
C VAL A 14 16.74 13.74 1.88
N THR A 15 16.67 15.02 2.24
CA THR A 15 17.85 15.87 2.47
C THR A 15 18.73 15.31 3.59
N LEU A 16 18.13 14.75 4.63
CA LEU A 16 18.84 14.11 5.76
C LEU A 16 19.35 12.70 5.40
N GLY A 17 19.11 12.21 4.21
CA GLY A 17 19.64 10.95 3.71
C GLY A 17 18.74 9.73 3.91
N ALA A 18 17.45 9.92 4.16
CA ALA A 18 16.50 8.82 4.16
C ALA A 18 16.41 8.20 2.75
N THR A 19 16.38 6.87 2.68
CA THR A 19 16.23 6.11 1.44
C THR A 19 14.92 5.33 1.37
N ILE A 20 14.19 5.29 2.48
CA ILE A 20 12.88 4.65 2.60
C ILE A 20 12.00 5.58 3.44
N LEU A 21 10.86 5.97 2.91
CA LEU A 21 9.89 6.81 3.58
C LEU A 21 8.53 6.12 3.59
N SER A 22 7.90 6.04 4.75
CA SER A 22 6.60 5.40 4.93
C SER A 22 5.56 6.43 5.38
N ASN A 23 4.47 6.50 4.64
CA ASN A 23 3.40 7.46 4.81
C ASN A 23 2.12 6.79 5.28
N SER A 24 1.65 7.13 6.49
CA SER A 24 0.42 6.63 7.08
C SER A 24 -0.60 7.76 7.22
N TRP A 25 -0.85 8.46 6.14
CA TRP A 25 -1.83 9.53 6.04
C TRP A 25 -2.41 9.54 4.62
N ILE A 26 -3.57 10.12 4.48
CA ILE A 26 -4.28 10.19 3.20
C ILE A 26 -4.87 11.58 3.00
N CYS A 27 -4.89 12.04 1.78
CA CYS A 27 -5.61 13.21 1.36
C CYS A 27 -6.60 12.85 0.24
N TYR A 28 -7.81 13.33 0.35
CA TYR A 28 -8.90 13.05 -0.57
C TYR A 28 -9.21 14.23 -1.49
N GLY A 29 -9.60 13.92 -2.71
CA GLY A 29 -10.15 14.90 -3.66
C GLY A 29 -9.13 15.88 -4.22
N SER A 30 -9.66 17.00 -4.77
CA SER A 30 -8.90 18.04 -5.48
C SER A 30 -8.33 19.13 -4.57
N GLY A 31 -8.33 18.93 -3.26
CA GLY A 31 -7.76 19.88 -2.31
C GLY A 31 -6.24 19.94 -2.41
N ASP A 32 -5.59 19.81 -1.28
CA ASP A 32 -4.12 19.88 -1.20
C ASP A 32 -3.40 18.77 -1.98
N CYS A 33 -4.05 17.59 -2.20
CA CYS A 33 -3.53 16.53 -3.08
C CYS A 33 -3.62 16.85 -4.57
N GLY A 34 -4.40 17.83 -4.94
CA GLY A 34 -4.56 18.27 -6.34
C GLY A 34 -3.55 19.32 -6.76
N ASP A 35 -2.63 19.71 -5.90
CA ASP A 35 -1.53 20.60 -6.29
C ASP A 35 -0.69 19.91 -7.38
N SER A 36 -0.44 20.62 -8.46
CA SER A 36 0.39 20.15 -9.58
C SER A 36 1.81 19.75 -9.15
N ASN A 37 2.25 20.19 -7.99
CA ASN A 37 3.55 19.87 -7.42
C ASN A 37 3.53 18.69 -6.45
N PHE A 38 2.36 18.24 -5.96
CA PHE A 38 2.24 17.20 -4.95
C PHE A 38 3.06 15.95 -5.28
N SER A 39 2.94 15.44 -6.51
CA SER A 39 3.66 14.25 -6.94
C SER A 39 5.19 14.42 -6.90
N SER A 40 5.71 15.64 -7.06
CA SER A 40 7.14 15.90 -7.08
C SER A 40 7.84 15.67 -5.73
N TYR A 41 7.10 15.67 -4.64
CA TYR A 41 7.63 15.38 -3.31
C TYR A 41 7.89 13.88 -3.09
N PHE A 42 7.29 13.04 -3.93
CA PHE A 42 7.36 11.57 -3.83
C PHE A 42 8.06 10.93 -5.05
N ASP A 43 8.87 11.65 -5.78
CA ASP A 43 9.50 11.18 -7.03
C ASP A 43 11.01 11.45 -7.08
N THR A 44 11.70 11.35 -5.94
CA THR A 44 13.16 11.46 -5.91
C THR A 44 13.79 10.12 -6.31
N PRO A 45 14.63 10.06 -7.36
CA PRO A 45 15.29 8.83 -7.76
C PRO A 45 16.11 8.19 -6.66
N GLY A 46 15.97 6.87 -6.48
CA GLY A 46 16.69 6.10 -5.48
C GLY A 46 16.07 6.13 -4.08
N ILE A 47 14.90 6.71 -3.93
CA ILE A 47 14.13 6.68 -2.69
C ILE A 47 12.93 5.74 -2.87
N ALA A 48 12.68 4.87 -1.91
CA ALA A 48 11.49 4.06 -1.83
C ALA A 48 10.43 4.80 -1.01
N TYR A 49 9.43 5.34 -1.66
CA TYR A 49 8.26 5.92 -1.03
C TYR A 49 7.17 4.86 -0.89
N LEU A 50 6.63 4.69 0.30
CA LEU A 50 5.50 3.82 0.59
C LEU A 50 4.37 4.64 1.17
N ALA A 51 3.14 4.22 0.89
CA ALA A 51 1.98 4.80 1.55
C ALA A 51 0.90 3.76 1.81
N ALA A 52 0.23 3.93 2.93
CA ALA A 52 -1.00 3.22 3.29
C ALA A 52 -2.11 3.55 2.28
N THR A 53 -2.88 2.54 1.83
CA THR A 53 -3.96 2.76 0.87
C THR A 53 -5.22 3.35 1.51
N GLY A 54 -5.32 3.34 2.84
CA GLY A 54 -6.45 3.86 3.60
C GLY A 54 -7.19 2.76 4.38
N ASP A 55 -8.09 3.21 5.25
CA ASP A 55 -8.79 2.36 6.22
C ASP A 55 -10.33 2.52 6.09
N ASP A 56 -10.82 2.99 4.95
CA ASP A 56 -12.23 3.28 4.68
C ASP A 56 -12.81 2.40 3.55
N ALA A 57 -12.17 1.27 3.27
CA ALA A 57 -12.57 0.26 2.29
C ALA A 57 -12.51 0.72 0.82
N TYR A 58 -13.16 -0.06 -0.07
CA TYR A 58 -13.13 0.10 -1.51
C TYR A 58 -13.63 1.48 -1.96
N ASP A 59 -12.95 2.05 -2.99
CA ASP A 59 -13.18 3.38 -3.58
C ASP A 59 -13.01 4.56 -2.60
N ASN A 60 -12.37 4.34 -1.44
CA ASN A 60 -11.96 5.42 -0.53
C ASN A 60 -10.42 5.51 -0.50
N ILE A 61 -9.85 5.93 -1.62
CA ILE A 61 -8.40 6.04 -1.83
C ILE A 61 -7.97 7.50 -2.04
N GLY A 62 -6.70 7.79 -1.83
CA GLY A 62 -6.19 9.15 -1.99
C GLY A 62 -4.66 9.22 -2.01
N GLY A 63 -4.14 10.44 -2.13
CA GLY A 63 -2.69 10.64 -2.08
C GLY A 63 -2.09 10.39 -0.69
N PRO A 64 -0.84 9.92 -0.59
CA PRO A 64 0.09 9.71 -1.69
C PRO A 64 0.08 8.30 -2.31
N SER A 65 -0.71 7.31 -1.82
CA SER A 65 -0.69 5.91 -2.29
C SER A 65 -1.01 5.78 -3.79
N VAL A 66 -1.90 6.62 -4.29
CA VAL A 66 -2.32 6.63 -5.69
C VAL A 66 -1.24 7.15 -6.66
N LEU A 67 -0.13 7.69 -6.18
CA LEU A 67 0.94 8.17 -7.05
C LEU A 67 1.71 7.00 -7.69
N ALA A 68 2.07 7.15 -8.97
CA ALA A 68 2.81 6.11 -9.70
C ALA A 68 4.24 5.89 -9.17
N SER A 69 4.81 6.86 -8.48
CA SER A 69 6.12 6.85 -7.85
C SER A 69 6.12 6.24 -6.43
N VAL A 70 4.94 5.92 -5.89
CA VAL A 70 4.76 5.40 -4.53
C VAL A 70 4.36 3.93 -4.58
N ILE A 71 4.85 3.14 -3.63
CA ILE A 71 4.39 1.77 -3.37
C ILE A 71 3.13 1.86 -2.52
N ALA A 72 2.00 1.49 -3.09
CA ALA A 72 0.73 1.44 -2.40
C ALA A 72 0.62 0.15 -1.57
N VAL A 73 0.47 0.28 -0.25
CA VAL A 73 0.44 -0.84 0.68
C VAL A 73 -0.96 -1.01 1.24
N GLY A 74 -1.64 -2.06 0.80
CA GLY A 74 -2.95 -2.48 1.29
C GLY A 74 -2.87 -3.27 2.59
N GLY A 75 -4.02 -3.77 3.03
CA GLY A 75 -4.18 -4.39 4.34
C GLY A 75 -4.66 -5.83 4.32
N THR A 76 -4.08 -6.65 5.18
CA THR A 76 -4.55 -8.02 5.47
C THR A 76 -4.92 -8.17 6.94
N GLN A 77 -5.71 -9.19 7.22
CA GLN A 77 -6.04 -9.64 8.58
C GLN A 77 -5.39 -10.99 8.82
N LEU A 78 -4.43 -11.03 9.71
CA LEU A 78 -3.79 -12.25 10.17
C LEU A 78 -4.66 -12.94 11.23
N ALA A 79 -4.80 -14.24 11.14
CA ALA A 79 -5.40 -15.06 12.19
C ALA A 79 -4.43 -16.15 12.64
N VAL A 80 -4.35 -16.34 13.95
CA VAL A 80 -3.46 -17.32 14.59
C VAL A 80 -4.29 -18.36 15.32
N SER A 81 -4.09 -19.64 15.01
CA SER A 81 -4.74 -20.75 15.68
C SER A 81 -3.70 -21.82 16.04
N GLY A 82 -3.25 -21.82 17.30
CA GLY A 82 -2.12 -22.64 17.74
C GLY A 82 -0.83 -22.25 17.00
N SER A 83 -0.25 -23.17 16.24
CA SER A 83 0.93 -22.92 15.41
C SER A 83 0.60 -22.62 13.94
N LYS A 84 -0.67 -22.49 13.61
CA LYS A 84 -1.12 -22.22 12.24
C LYS A 84 -1.47 -20.74 12.07
N TYR A 85 -1.11 -20.21 10.92
CA TYR A 85 -1.45 -18.87 10.50
C TYR A 85 -2.33 -18.94 9.27
N SER A 86 -3.29 -18.05 9.17
CA SER A 86 -4.06 -17.78 7.96
C SER A 86 -4.18 -16.28 7.79
N GLU A 87 -4.27 -15.84 6.57
CA GLU A 87 -4.30 -14.44 6.22
C GLU A 87 -5.40 -14.19 5.19
N THR A 88 -6.19 -13.16 5.40
CA THR A 88 -7.28 -12.76 4.52
C THR A 88 -7.16 -11.28 4.22
N ILE A 89 -7.90 -10.77 3.24
CA ILE A 89 -8.03 -9.31 3.10
C ILE A 89 -8.63 -8.75 4.39
N TRP A 90 -8.09 -7.62 4.85
CA TRP A 90 -8.74 -6.79 5.85
C TRP A 90 -9.84 -5.97 5.18
N ASN A 91 -11.06 -6.04 5.69
CA ASN A 91 -12.24 -5.51 5.02
C ASN A 91 -12.34 -3.98 4.96
N ASP A 92 -11.48 -3.30 5.69
CA ASP A 92 -11.41 -1.84 5.69
C ASP A 92 -10.22 -1.30 4.87
N ALA A 93 -9.41 -2.19 4.24
CA ALA A 93 -8.25 -1.77 3.45
C ALA A 93 -8.67 -0.97 2.20
N GLY A 94 -8.07 0.17 1.96
CA GLY A 94 -8.32 0.97 0.76
C GLY A 94 -7.87 0.25 -0.52
N ALA A 95 -8.68 0.34 -1.57
CA ALA A 95 -8.37 -0.13 -2.91
C ALA A 95 -9.27 0.56 -3.94
N GLY A 96 -8.86 0.63 -5.18
CA GLY A 96 -9.70 1.20 -6.25
C GLY A 96 -8.91 1.74 -7.43
N CYS A 97 -9.61 2.43 -8.31
CA CYS A 97 -9.03 3.16 -9.44
C CYS A 97 -8.88 4.64 -9.06
N ALA A 98 -7.69 5.18 -9.18
CA ALA A 98 -7.41 6.59 -8.90
C ALA A 98 -7.97 7.50 -10.00
N ASP A 99 -9.27 7.50 -10.19
CA ASP A 99 -9.97 8.33 -11.16
C ASP A 99 -10.38 9.69 -10.55
N SER A 100 -10.99 10.54 -11.33
CA SER A 100 -11.32 11.89 -10.89
C SER A 100 -12.46 11.95 -9.87
N ALA A 101 -13.26 10.92 -9.75
CA ALA A 101 -14.31 10.85 -8.73
C ALA A 101 -13.70 10.67 -7.34
N GLU A 102 -12.67 9.82 -7.24
CA GLU A 102 -12.02 9.48 -5.97
C GLU A 102 -10.95 10.51 -5.57
N VAL A 103 -10.09 10.91 -6.52
CA VAL A 103 -8.90 11.72 -6.19
C VAL A 103 -8.94 13.14 -6.78
N GLY A 104 -10.09 13.58 -7.29
CA GLY A 104 -10.29 14.92 -7.86
C GLY A 104 -9.70 15.09 -9.27
N THR A 105 -8.49 14.62 -9.51
CA THR A 105 -7.86 14.57 -10.83
C THR A 105 -7.32 13.17 -11.04
N ALA A 106 -7.78 12.48 -12.08
CA ALA A 106 -7.36 11.11 -12.37
C ALA A 106 -5.84 10.99 -12.50
N ILE A 107 -5.26 10.04 -11.78
CA ILE A 107 -3.84 9.73 -11.87
C ILE A 107 -3.62 8.80 -13.08
N PRO A 108 -2.83 9.20 -14.07
CA PRO A 108 -2.60 8.39 -15.26
C PRO A 108 -2.10 6.99 -14.92
N LYS A 109 -2.68 5.97 -15.56
CA LYS A 109 -2.24 4.59 -15.39
C LYS A 109 -0.82 4.42 -15.88
N PRO A 110 0.12 3.97 -15.03
CA PRO A 110 1.50 3.73 -15.48
C PRO A 110 1.57 2.60 -16.50
N ALA A 111 2.46 2.71 -17.46
CA ALA A 111 2.60 1.73 -18.54
C ALA A 111 2.96 0.30 -18.05
N TRP A 112 3.52 0.18 -16.86
CA TRP A 112 3.85 -1.11 -16.24
C TRP A 112 2.65 -1.78 -15.56
N GLN A 113 1.61 -1.03 -15.14
CA GLN A 113 0.40 -1.57 -14.53
C GLN A 113 -0.53 -2.14 -15.60
N LYS A 114 -0.89 -3.40 -15.47
CA LYS A 114 -1.57 -4.18 -16.53
C LYS A 114 -2.91 -4.75 -16.08
N ASP A 115 -3.50 -4.23 -15.02
CA ASP A 115 -4.87 -4.61 -14.69
C ASP A 115 -5.83 -4.19 -15.83
N PRO A 116 -6.92 -4.95 -16.06
CA PRO A 116 -7.77 -4.72 -17.22
C PRO A 116 -8.85 -3.64 -17.04
N ASP A 117 -9.25 -3.32 -15.81
CA ASP A 117 -10.49 -2.59 -15.57
C ASP A 117 -10.28 -1.11 -15.25
N CYS A 118 -9.22 -0.75 -14.48
CA CYS A 118 -8.93 0.66 -14.26
C CYS A 118 -8.38 1.33 -15.52
N THR A 119 -8.84 2.53 -15.81
CA THR A 119 -8.26 3.41 -16.85
C THR A 119 -7.19 4.36 -16.26
N SER A 120 -7.20 4.52 -14.95
CA SER A 120 -6.28 5.29 -14.12
C SER A 120 -5.37 4.36 -13.32
N ARG A 121 -4.48 4.92 -12.47
CA ARG A 121 -3.66 4.14 -11.53
C ARG A 121 -4.54 3.26 -10.66
N THR A 122 -4.27 1.96 -10.60
CA THR A 122 -4.93 1.04 -9.68
C THR A 122 -4.17 1.06 -8.36
N ASP A 123 -4.82 1.43 -7.26
CA ASP A 123 -4.22 1.44 -5.94
C ASP A 123 -4.08 0.03 -5.37
N GLY A 124 -3.05 -0.17 -4.51
CA GLY A 124 -2.68 -1.48 -3.98
C GLY A 124 -1.64 -2.22 -4.82
N ASP A 125 -0.36 -2.15 -4.45
CA ASP A 125 0.72 -2.90 -5.10
C ASP A 125 1.07 -4.17 -4.33
N VAL A 126 1.16 -4.07 -3.02
CA VAL A 126 1.41 -5.16 -2.06
C VAL A 126 0.59 -4.92 -0.81
N SER A 127 0.60 -5.86 0.11
CA SER A 127 -0.09 -5.73 1.40
C SER A 127 0.73 -6.28 2.55
N SER A 128 0.34 -5.93 3.76
CA SER A 128 0.84 -6.50 5.01
C SER A 128 -0.26 -6.46 6.07
N GLU A 129 0.01 -7.02 7.27
CA GLU A 129 -0.94 -7.01 8.37
C GLU A 129 -1.44 -5.60 8.68
N ALA A 130 -2.75 -5.45 8.71
CA ALA A 130 -3.47 -4.23 9.03
C ALA A 130 -4.62 -4.48 10.01
N GLY A 131 -4.97 -5.73 10.25
CA GLY A 131 -6.13 -6.10 11.05
C GLY A 131 -5.98 -5.74 12.53
N CYS A 132 -7.13 -5.55 13.19
CA CYS A 132 -7.19 -5.16 14.59
C CYS A 132 -7.25 -6.37 15.55
N SER A 133 -7.31 -7.60 15.04
CA SER A 133 -7.46 -8.79 15.88
C SER A 133 -6.73 -10.02 15.31
N PRO A 134 -5.47 -10.24 15.67
CA PRO A 134 -4.67 -9.48 16.64
C PRO A 134 -4.17 -8.15 16.06
N ALA A 135 -4.13 -7.12 16.89
CA ALA A 135 -3.46 -5.87 16.58
C ALA A 135 -1.94 -5.99 16.75
N VAL A 136 -1.19 -5.15 16.07
CA VAL A 136 0.26 -5.05 16.25
C VAL A 136 0.58 -4.28 17.53
N ALA A 137 1.46 -4.81 18.36
CA ALA A 137 1.87 -4.14 19.60
C ALA A 137 2.86 -3.01 19.30
N GLU A 138 2.53 -1.82 19.77
CA GLU A 138 3.39 -0.64 19.71
C GLU A 138 3.59 -0.06 21.11
N TYR A 139 4.77 0.51 21.37
CA TYR A 139 5.05 1.20 22.62
C TYR A 139 5.11 2.70 22.42
N SER A 140 4.39 3.44 23.24
CA SER A 140 4.47 4.90 23.27
C SER A 140 4.25 5.44 24.69
N ASP A 141 5.16 6.28 25.13
CA ASP A 141 5.02 6.99 26.41
C ASP A 141 3.80 7.91 26.42
N LEU A 142 3.42 8.45 25.24
CA LEU A 142 2.24 9.31 25.11
C LEU A 142 0.95 8.58 25.45
N TYR A 143 0.87 7.27 25.13
CA TYR A 143 -0.28 6.41 25.44
C TYR A 143 -0.08 5.57 26.71
N GLY A 144 0.98 5.85 27.48
CA GLY A 144 1.24 5.19 28.76
C GLY A 144 1.81 3.76 28.64
N GLY A 145 2.40 3.40 27.52
CA GLY A 145 3.10 2.11 27.37
C GLY A 145 2.70 1.33 26.11
N TRP A 146 2.57 0.02 26.24
CA TRP A 146 2.18 -0.86 25.14
C TRP A 146 0.69 -0.75 24.81
N PHE A 147 0.36 -0.62 23.53
CA PHE A 147 -1.02 -0.61 23.03
C PHE A 147 -1.08 -1.32 21.67
N GLY A 148 -2.30 -1.69 21.23
CA GLY A 148 -2.53 -2.32 19.94
C GLY A 148 -2.79 -1.29 18.85
N VAL A 149 -2.12 -1.43 17.72
CA VAL A 149 -2.32 -0.60 16.52
C VAL A 149 -2.78 -1.48 15.38
N CYS A 150 -3.67 -0.96 14.54
CA CYS A 150 -4.13 -1.58 13.31
C CYS A 150 -4.34 -0.53 12.21
N GLY A 151 -4.74 -0.96 11.02
CA GLY A 151 -4.87 -0.11 9.85
C GLY A 151 -3.75 -0.34 8.82
N THR A 152 -3.98 0.09 7.61
CA THR A 152 -2.93 0.14 6.59
C THR A 152 -1.76 1.04 7.00
N SER A 153 -1.99 1.88 8.00
CA SER A 153 -0.97 2.65 8.74
C SER A 153 0.09 1.79 9.44
N VAL A 154 -0.21 0.52 9.75
CA VAL A 154 0.75 -0.48 10.25
C VAL A 154 1.39 -1.25 9.10
N ALA A 155 0.61 -1.60 8.09
CA ALA A 155 1.07 -2.35 6.92
C ALA A 155 2.19 -1.63 6.15
N SER A 156 2.08 -0.31 5.99
CA SER A 156 3.04 0.49 5.25
C SER A 156 4.44 0.50 5.92
N PRO A 157 4.63 0.86 7.20
CA PRO A 157 5.93 0.82 7.84
C PRO A 157 6.48 -0.60 8.02
N PHE A 158 5.62 -1.62 8.16
CA PHE A 158 6.05 -3.01 8.15
C PHE A 158 6.70 -3.38 6.81
N THR A 159 6.04 -3.05 5.70
CA THR A 159 6.59 -3.25 4.35
C THR A 159 7.88 -2.46 4.13
N ALA A 160 7.95 -1.23 4.61
CA ALA A 160 9.16 -0.40 4.59
C ALA A 160 10.32 -1.06 5.34
N ALA A 161 10.06 -1.68 6.50
CA ALA A 161 11.06 -2.43 7.25
C ALA A 161 11.56 -3.67 6.48
N VAL A 162 10.68 -4.38 5.76
CA VAL A 162 11.07 -5.51 4.89
C VAL A 162 11.98 -5.03 3.76
N ILE A 163 11.69 -3.89 3.13
CA ILE A 163 12.54 -3.25 2.11
C ILE A 163 13.91 -2.89 2.71
N GLY A 164 13.92 -2.34 3.92
CA GLY A 164 15.15 -2.03 4.64
C GLY A 164 16.02 -3.26 4.88
N LEU A 165 15.42 -4.37 5.30
CA LEU A 165 16.09 -5.66 5.47
C LEU A 165 16.59 -6.24 4.15
N ALA A 166 15.89 -6.02 3.05
CA ALA A 166 16.31 -6.45 1.71
C ALA A 166 17.54 -5.69 1.21
N GLY A 167 17.73 -4.45 1.65
CA GLY A 167 18.85 -3.59 1.25
C GLY A 167 18.80 -3.12 -0.20
N ASN A 168 17.61 -3.11 -0.81
CA ASN A 168 17.40 -2.81 -2.23
C ASN A 168 16.61 -1.52 -2.48
N ALA A 169 16.35 -0.71 -1.46
CA ALA A 169 15.51 0.49 -1.54
C ALA A 169 15.83 1.39 -2.74
N THR A 170 17.11 1.65 -2.98
CA THR A 170 17.58 2.49 -4.09
C THR A 170 17.36 1.89 -5.50
N LYS A 171 16.97 0.64 -5.59
CA LYS A 171 16.71 -0.10 -6.84
C LYS A 171 15.23 -0.38 -7.06
N LEU A 172 14.40 -0.13 -6.06
CA LEU A 172 12.96 -0.25 -6.23
C LEU A 172 12.43 0.95 -7.02
N HIS A 173 11.67 0.65 -8.05
CA HIS A 173 10.98 1.66 -8.87
C HIS A 173 9.50 1.65 -8.51
N ALA A 174 9.17 2.14 -7.32
CA ALA A 174 7.79 2.19 -6.80
C ALA A 174 7.08 0.82 -6.89
N GLY A 175 5.79 0.79 -7.18
CA GLY A 175 5.03 -0.43 -7.40
C GLY A 175 5.48 -1.25 -8.62
N GLU A 176 6.17 -0.63 -9.59
CA GLU A 176 6.60 -1.27 -10.84
C GLU A 176 7.34 -2.59 -10.62
N GLY A 177 8.18 -2.65 -9.57
CA GLY A 177 8.94 -3.84 -9.20
C GLY A 177 8.04 -5.06 -9.03
N PHE A 178 6.95 -4.92 -8.29
CA PHE A 178 5.99 -6.00 -8.01
C PHE A 178 5.19 -6.38 -9.24
N TRP A 179 4.75 -5.41 -10.03
CA TRP A 179 3.99 -5.64 -11.26
C TRP A 179 4.81 -6.35 -12.36
N LYS A 180 6.15 -6.23 -12.33
CA LYS A 180 7.07 -6.90 -13.25
C LYS A 180 7.57 -8.25 -12.74
N LEU A 181 7.26 -8.67 -11.52
CA LEU A 181 7.67 -9.97 -11.00
C LEU A 181 7.16 -11.11 -11.88
N LYS A 182 8.05 -12.05 -12.17
CA LYS A 182 7.67 -13.27 -12.91
C LYS A 182 6.82 -14.18 -12.03
N LYS A 183 5.91 -14.94 -12.63
CA LYS A 183 5.01 -15.89 -11.94
C LYS A 183 5.74 -16.78 -10.91
N LYS A 184 6.98 -17.19 -11.17
CA LYS A 184 7.76 -18.01 -10.24
C LYS A 184 8.16 -17.22 -8.99
N ALA A 185 8.54 -15.95 -9.14
CA ALA A 185 8.88 -15.07 -8.03
C ALA A 185 7.64 -14.71 -7.21
N LEU A 186 6.53 -14.32 -7.86
CA LEU A 186 5.25 -14.09 -7.20
C LEU A 186 4.85 -15.24 -6.27
N LYS A 187 4.93 -16.49 -6.76
CA LYS A 187 4.55 -17.68 -5.97
C LYS A 187 5.54 -18.05 -4.86
N LYS A 188 6.79 -17.62 -4.97
CA LYS A 188 7.84 -18.02 -4.04
C LYS A 188 8.12 -16.97 -2.99
N ASP A 189 8.13 -15.72 -3.41
CA ASP A 189 8.68 -14.61 -2.65
C ASP A 189 7.56 -13.71 -2.08
N LEU A 190 6.29 -13.99 -2.46
CA LEU A 190 5.08 -13.38 -1.89
C LEU A 190 4.07 -14.48 -1.49
N HIS A 191 3.26 -14.21 -0.47
CA HIS A 191 2.05 -14.97 -0.14
C HIS A 191 0.88 -14.38 -0.90
N ASP A 192 0.24 -15.19 -1.73
CA ASP A 192 -0.99 -14.83 -2.42
C ASP A 192 -2.17 -14.83 -1.44
N ILE A 193 -2.82 -13.70 -1.29
CA ILE A 193 -4.02 -13.56 -0.46
C ILE A 193 -5.24 -13.91 -1.32
N SER A 194 -5.82 -15.06 -1.06
CA SER A 194 -6.88 -15.65 -1.90
C SER A 194 -8.26 -15.64 -1.25
N VAL A 195 -8.41 -15.04 -0.08
CA VAL A 195 -9.66 -15.00 0.70
C VAL A 195 -9.88 -13.60 1.25
N GLY A 196 -11.14 -13.20 1.28
CA GLY A 196 -11.57 -11.92 1.83
C GLY A 196 -11.96 -10.92 0.75
N PHE A 197 -12.57 -9.88 1.20
CA PHE A 197 -13.03 -8.76 0.37
C PHE A 197 -12.96 -7.48 1.20
N ASP A 198 -13.05 -6.39 0.52
CA ASP A 198 -12.89 -5.04 1.01
C ASP A 198 -14.26 -4.33 0.97
N GLY A 199 -14.78 -3.97 2.14
CA GLY A 199 -16.01 -3.22 2.28
C GLY A 199 -17.25 -3.82 1.64
N SER A 200 -17.95 -3.04 0.82
CA SER A 200 -19.24 -3.38 0.21
C SER A 200 -19.15 -3.87 -1.25
N CYS A 201 -17.99 -4.31 -1.64
CA CYS A 201 -17.71 -4.75 -3.00
C CYS A 201 -18.49 -5.99 -3.43
N SER A 202 -18.79 -6.08 -4.72
CA SER A 202 -19.64 -7.11 -5.32
C SER A 202 -18.88 -8.26 -6.02
N GLY A 203 -17.67 -8.56 -5.66
CA GLY A 203 -16.93 -9.74 -6.14
C GLY A 203 -15.97 -9.52 -7.30
N GLU A 204 -15.63 -8.28 -7.59
CA GLU A 204 -14.59 -7.91 -8.56
C GLU A 204 -13.20 -8.03 -7.96
N TYR A 205 -12.16 -8.30 -8.78
CA TYR A 205 -10.79 -8.44 -8.27
C TYR A 205 -10.23 -7.15 -7.67
N LEU A 206 -10.78 -6.00 -8.02
CA LEU A 206 -10.38 -4.70 -7.43
C LEU A 206 -10.70 -4.59 -5.94
N CYS A 207 -11.56 -5.45 -5.42
CA CYS A 207 -11.99 -5.42 -4.02
C CYS A 207 -12.11 -6.81 -3.39
N THR A 208 -12.00 -7.89 -4.18
CA THR A 208 -12.17 -9.27 -3.69
C THR A 208 -10.97 -10.12 -4.07
N ALA A 209 -10.36 -10.76 -3.07
CA ALA A 209 -9.28 -11.72 -3.28
C ALA A 209 -9.77 -13.04 -3.87
N GLY A 210 -8.85 -13.79 -4.50
CA GLY A 210 -9.13 -15.11 -5.05
C GLY A 210 -10.01 -15.14 -6.29
N THR A 211 -10.37 -14.00 -6.84
CA THR A 211 -11.08 -13.91 -8.11
C THR A 211 -10.17 -14.37 -9.25
N LYS A 212 -10.75 -14.95 -10.29
CA LYS A 212 -9.99 -15.40 -11.46
C LYS A 212 -9.89 -14.35 -12.56
N GLN A 213 -10.40 -13.15 -12.32
CA GLN A 213 -10.46 -12.08 -13.32
C GLN A 213 -9.05 -11.60 -13.73
N PHE A 214 -8.17 -11.43 -12.76
CA PHE A 214 -6.81 -10.96 -13.04
C PHE A 214 -5.74 -11.69 -12.21
N LYS A 215 -5.30 -12.87 -12.68
CA LYS A 215 -4.21 -13.65 -12.04
C LYS A 215 -4.46 -13.90 -10.54
N THR A 216 -3.47 -13.56 -9.69
CA THR A 216 -3.51 -13.63 -8.23
C THR A 216 -3.58 -12.23 -7.60
N TYR A 217 -3.67 -11.19 -8.39
CA TYR A 217 -3.79 -9.80 -7.94
C TYR A 217 -5.21 -9.50 -7.46
N SER A 218 -5.31 -8.75 -6.39
CA SER A 218 -6.54 -8.07 -5.95
C SER A 218 -6.21 -6.65 -5.49
N GLY A 219 -7.16 -5.73 -5.54
CA GLY A 219 -6.94 -4.34 -5.12
C GLY A 219 -6.35 -4.26 -3.70
N PRO A 220 -7.09 -4.69 -2.64
CA PRO A 220 -6.67 -4.53 -1.26
C PRO A 220 -5.48 -5.43 -0.86
N GLY A 221 -5.27 -6.54 -1.57
CA GLY A 221 -4.16 -7.47 -1.34
C GLY A 221 -2.92 -7.18 -2.17
N GLY A 222 -3.05 -6.35 -3.20
CA GLY A 222 -1.97 -6.18 -4.17
C GLY A 222 -1.53 -7.51 -4.79
N TRP A 223 -0.24 -7.70 -4.96
CA TRP A 223 0.38 -8.95 -5.37
C TRP A 223 0.61 -9.94 -4.22
N GLY A 224 0.23 -9.56 -2.99
CA GLY A 224 0.34 -10.37 -1.79
C GLY A 224 1.23 -9.77 -0.71
N THR A 225 1.44 -10.54 0.36
CA THR A 225 2.23 -10.17 1.52
C THR A 225 3.65 -10.75 1.46
N PRO A 226 4.62 -10.22 2.23
CA PRO A 226 6.00 -10.69 2.19
C PRO A 226 6.16 -12.17 2.56
N ASN A 227 6.84 -12.93 1.70
CA ASN A 227 7.35 -14.27 2.00
C ASN A 227 8.89 -14.22 2.02
N GLY A 228 9.45 -13.55 3.00
CA GLY A 228 10.84 -13.18 3.08
C GLY A 228 11.13 -11.87 2.31
N ILE A 229 12.40 -11.60 2.03
CA ILE A 229 12.87 -10.29 1.54
C ILE A 229 13.16 -10.23 0.03
N LYS A 230 12.94 -11.31 -0.71
CA LYS A 230 13.44 -11.41 -2.10
C LYS A 230 12.60 -10.69 -3.15
N ALA A 231 11.36 -10.36 -2.82
CA ALA A 231 10.48 -9.57 -3.69
C ALA A 231 10.72 -8.06 -3.55
N TYR A 232 11.47 -7.67 -2.55
CA TYR A 232 11.66 -6.30 -2.07
C TYR A 232 13.07 -5.78 -2.28
#